data_4cf7e72a8349b852605ebec0fbe235d7
#
_entry.id   4cf7e72a8349b852605ebec0fbe235d7
#
_cell.length_a   1.000
_cell.length_b   1.000
_cell.length_c   1.000
_cell.angle_alpha   90.00
_cell.angle_beta   90.00
_cell.angle_gamma   90.00
#
_symmetry.space_group_name_H-M   'P 1'
#
loop_
_entity.id
_entity.type
_entity.pdbx_description
1 polymer ?
#
loop_
_entity_poly.entity_id
_entity_poly.type
_entity_poly.pdbx_seq_one_letter_code
_entity_poly.pdbx_strand_id
1 'polypeptide(L)'
;MIVLLFGGLFLVATGPVGVDGGELAFELTPWALGGYLVFSVMRFAASCKTRLPGWFLTLSVIADMALLMVLIWSFHRTYQQPPSFYLKAPTLLYVFIFIALRALRFDARYVLLAGFTAIAGWSILVLYAAAFETGEMTLTRNYVEYMTGNTILLGAELDKLITIAIVTAVLAAAVLRARQTLFTAVSEGSAKRDLSRFFDTYVADRITGSEHELRAGEGQHRNAAVVFFDI
;
A
#
# COMPACT_ATOMS: atom_id res chain seq x y z
N MET A 1 10.15 0.58 6.87
CA MET A 1 9.03 -0.20 7.38
C MET A 1 8.90 -1.56 6.67
N ILE A 2 8.78 -1.63 5.34
CA ILE A 2 8.74 -2.91 4.57
C ILE A 2 9.97 -3.78 4.87
N VAL A 3 11.17 -3.21 4.89
CA VAL A 3 12.42 -3.91 5.21
C VAL A 3 12.38 -4.54 6.62
N LEU A 4 11.83 -3.82 7.60
CA LEU A 4 11.71 -4.34 8.97
C LEU A 4 10.68 -5.47 9.06
N LEU A 5 9.58 -5.38 8.32
CA LEU A 5 8.55 -6.41 8.28
C LEU A 5 9.08 -7.70 7.65
N PHE A 6 9.76 -7.60 6.52
CA PHE A 6 10.37 -8.76 5.87
C PHE A 6 11.61 -9.27 6.60
N GLY A 7 12.41 -8.38 7.21
CA GLY A 7 13.51 -8.78 8.08
C GLY A 7 13.02 -9.58 9.29
N GLY A 8 11.94 -9.15 9.92
CA GLY A 8 11.29 -9.88 11.01
C GLY A 8 10.74 -11.24 10.55
N LEU A 9 10.07 -11.27 9.40
CA LEU A 9 9.56 -12.52 8.82
C LEU A 9 10.70 -13.48 8.45
N PHE A 10 11.80 -12.97 7.92
CA PHE A 10 13.00 -13.75 7.64
C PHE A 10 13.60 -14.36 8.90
N LEU A 11 13.73 -13.59 9.99
CA LEU A 11 14.25 -14.08 11.26
C LEU A 11 13.34 -15.17 11.86
N VAL A 12 12.02 -15.02 11.72
CA VAL A 12 11.07 -16.05 12.16
C VAL A 12 11.16 -17.31 11.31
N ALA A 13 11.31 -17.14 9.98
CA ALA A 13 11.42 -18.26 9.05
C ALA A 13 12.75 -19.02 9.15
N THR A 14 13.83 -18.35 9.57
CA THR A 14 15.17 -18.97 9.77
C THR A 14 15.45 -19.34 11.23
N GLY A 15 14.50 -19.07 12.15
CA GLY A 15 14.61 -19.50 13.55
C GLY A 15 14.76 -21.01 13.64
N PRO A 16 15.39 -21.53 14.71
CA PRO A 16 15.62 -22.96 14.86
C PRO A 16 14.28 -23.68 15.09
N VAL A 17 13.58 -23.99 14.02
CA VAL A 17 12.60 -25.06 14.02
C VAL A 17 13.43 -26.34 14.11
N GLY A 18 13.30 -27.08 15.20
CA GLY A 18 14.02 -28.32 15.39
C GLY A 18 13.77 -29.24 14.21
N VAL A 19 14.73 -29.30 13.32
CA VAL A 19 14.73 -30.20 12.16
C VAL A 19 15.32 -31.51 12.66
N ASP A 20 14.45 -32.44 12.93
CA ASP A 20 14.84 -33.85 12.95
C ASP A 20 15.40 -34.19 11.57
N GLY A 21 16.61 -34.72 11.59
CA GLY A 21 17.48 -34.91 10.45
C GLY A 21 16.84 -35.56 9.22
N GLY A 22 17.01 -34.92 8.11
CA GLY A 22 16.70 -35.47 6.81
C GLY A 22 16.77 -34.40 5.73
N GLU A 23 17.82 -34.45 4.92
CA GLU A 23 18.04 -33.77 3.67
C GLU A 23 17.85 -32.25 3.70
N LEU A 24 18.91 -31.53 3.32
CA LEU A 24 18.91 -30.10 2.98
C LEU A 24 17.92 -29.88 1.80
N ALA A 25 16.64 -29.98 2.07
CA ALA A 25 15.63 -29.49 1.16
C ALA A 25 15.94 -27.99 1.02
N PHE A 26 16.31 -27.59 -0.18
CA PHE A 26 16.57 -26.21 -0.54
C PHE A 26 15.28 -25.40 -0.27
N GLU A 27 15.16 -24.87 0.93
CA GLU A 27 14.01 -24.08 1.32
C GLU A 27 14.04 -22.76 0.54
N LEU A 28 13.19 -22.68 -0.47
CA LEU A 28 13.07 -21.52 -1.35
C LEU A 28 12.72 -20.24 -0.55
N THR A 29 12.00 -20.40 0.55
CA THR A 29 11.47 -19.29 1.37
C THR A 29 12.56 -18.40 1.96
N PRO A 30 13.59 -18.89 2.66
CA PRO A 30 14.66 -18.03 3.19
C PRO A 30 15.44 -17.31 2.10
N TRP A 31 15.70 -17.98 0.98
CA TRP A 31 16.41 -17.37 -0.15
C TRP A 31 15.61 -16.27 -0.84
N ALA A 32 14.30 -16.48 -1.04
CA ALA A 32 13.41 -15.47 -1.58
C ALA A 32 13.32 -14.24 -0.67
N LEU A 33 13.18 -14.46 0.64
CA LEU A 33 13.17 -13.38 1.64
C LEU A 33 14.50 -12.63 1.72
N GLY A 34 15.63 -13.36 1.69
CA GLY A 34 16.96 -12.78 1.69
C GLY A 34 17.23 -11.92 0.45
N GLY A 35 16.90 -12.44 -0.72
CA GLY A 35 16.99 -11.70 -1.99
C GLY A 35 16.12 -10.43 -1.99
N TYR A 36 14.91 -10.53 -1.46
CA TYR A 36 14.05 -9.36 -1.32
C TYR A 36 14.56 -8.34 -0.30
N LEU A 37 15.15 -8.79 0.80
CA LEU A 37 15.76 -7.90 1.78
C LEU A 37 16.89 -7.09 1.13
N VAL A 38 17.75 -7.75 0.37
CA VAL A 38 18.83 -7.09 -0.40
C VAL A 38 18.23 -6.09 -1.39
N PHE A 39 17.23 -6.49 -2.16
CA PHE A 39 16.51 -5.61 -3.10
C PHE A 39 15.90 -4.39 -2.39
N SER A 40 15.28 -4.58 -1.23
CA SER A 40 14.67 -3.50 -0.45
C SER A 40 15.69 -2.52 0.12
N VAL A 41 16.84 -3.02 0.60
CA VAL A 41 17.94 -2.19 1.08
C VAL A 41 18.56 -1.39 -0.06
N MET A 42 18.79 -2.03 -1.21
CA MET A 42 19.32 -1.37 -2.41
C MET A 42 18.39 -0.27 -2.92
N ARG A 43 17.07 -0.53 -2.93
CA ARG A 43 16.04 0.45 -3.25
C ARG A 43 16.02 1.63 -2.27
N PHE A 44 16.15 1.35 -0.98
CA PHE A 44 16.24 2.39 0.05
C PHE A 44 17.48 3.27 -0.14
N ALA A 45 18.64 2.66 -0.34
CA ALA A 45 19.90 3.37 -0.58
C ALA A 45 19.84 4.24 -1.87
N ALA A 46 19.23 3.71 -2.94
CA ALA A 46 19.01 4.46 -4.18
C ALA A 46 18.07 5.65 -3.98
N SER A 47 17.00 5.48 -3.17
CA SER A 47 16.06 6.54 -2.84
C SER A 47 16.67 7.71 -2.06
N CYS A 48 17.74 7.43 -1.27
CA CYS A 48 18.46 8.47 -0.53
C CYS A 48 19.37 9.31 -1.43
N LYS A 49 19.84 8.75 -2.56
CA LYS A 49 20.83 9.42 -3.45
C LYS A 49 20.19 10.10 -4.65
N THR A 50 19.09 9.59 -5.18
CA THR A 50 18.50 10.05 -6.44
C THR A 50 16.98 10.05 -6.39
N ARG A 51 16.36 10.93 -7.19
CA ARG A 51 14.91 10.87 -7.42
C ARG A 51 14.63 9.66 -8.34
N LEU A 52 13.99 8.64 -7.78
CA LEU A 52 13.67 7.44 -8.52
C LEU A 52 12.66 7.73 -9.64
N PRO A 53 12.89 7.24 -10.86
CA PRO A 53 11.96 7.41 -11.97
C PRO A 53 10.64 6.67 -11.71
N GLY A 54 9.53 7.17 -12.26
CA GLY A 54 8.19 6.62 -12.04
C GLY A 54 8.05 5.14 -12.42
N TRP A 55 8.70 4.72 -13.51
CA TRP A 55 8.67 3.32 -13.93
C TRP A 55 9.31 2.36 -12.92
N PHE A 56 10.40 2.80 -12.26
CA PHE A 56 11.05 2.00 -11.22
C PHE A 56 10.14 1.83 -9.99
N LEU A 57 9.38 2.88 -9.65
CA LEU A 57 8.42 2.83 -8.56
C LEU A 57 7.27 1.86 -8.88
N THR A 58 6.78 1.88 -10.11
CA THR A 58 5.75 0.94 -10.60
C THR A 58 6.25 -0.50 -10.52
N LEU A 59 7.44 -0.77 -11.06
CA LEU A 59 8.06 -2.09 -11.01
C LEU A 59 8.25 -2.57 -9.57
N SER A 60 8.67 -1.68 -8.68
CA SER A 60 8.83 -1.97 -7.26
C SER A 60 7.51 -2.39 -6.58
N VAL A 61 6.37 -1.77 -6.94
CA VAL A 61 5.06 -2.17 -6.39
C VAL A 61 4.69 -3.57 -6.87
N ILE A 62 4.88 -3.83 -8.16
CA ILE A 62 4.59 -5.15 -8.74
C ILE A 62 5.49 -6.22 -8.12
N ALA A 63 6.79 -5.94 -7.98
CA ALA A 63 7.74 -6.87 -7.38
C ALA A 63 7.41 -7.20 -5.92
N ASP A 64 7.02 -6.19 -5.13
CA ASP A 64 6.62 -6.37 -3.73
C ASP A 64 5.39 -7.31 -3.62
N MET A 65 4.37 -7.12 -4.49
CA MET A 65 3.18 -7.97 -4.50
C MET A 65 3.46 -9.37 -5.06
N ALA A 66 4.25 -9.45 -6.13
CA ALA A 66 4.63 -10.74 -6.72
C ALA A 66 5.40 -11.59 -5.72
N LEU A 67 6.34 -11.00 -4.97
CA LEU A 67 7.06 -11.71 -3.93
C LEU A 67 6.12 -12.25 -2.86
N LEU A 68 5.15 -11.43 -2.40
CA LEU A 68 4.17 -11.90 -1.41
C LEU A 68 3.38 -13.10 -1.94
N MET A 69 2.97 -13.08 -3.21
CA MET A 69 2.26 -14.20 -3.83
C MET A 69 3.14 -15.44 -3.94
N VAL A 70 4.43 -15.28 -4.29
CA VAL A 70 5.40 -16.37 -4.32
C VAL A 70 5.62 -16.96 -2.92
N LEU A 71 5.68 -16.13 -1.88
CA LEU A 71 5.76 -16.59 -0.50
C LEU A 71 4.53 -17.42 -0.10
N ILE A 72 3.32 -16.93 -0.42
CA ILE A 72 2.09 -17.69 -0.17
C ILE A 72 2.11 -19.01 -0.92
N TRP A 73 2.49 -19.01 -2.18
CA TRP A 73 2.63 -20.22 -2.98
C TRP A 73 3.66 -21.19 -2.40
N SER A 74 4.76 -20.71 -1.83
CA SER A 74 5.83 -21.58 -1.30
C SER A 74 5.38 -22.43 -0.10
N PHE A 75 4.32 -22.03 0.61
CA PHE A 75 3.82 -22.77 1.78
C PHE A 75 3.47 -24.21 1.45
N HIS A 76 2.76 -24.48 0.33
CA HIS A 76 2.39 -25.85 -0.02
C HIS A 76 3.61 -26.73 -0.33
N ARG A 77 4.68 -26.12 -0.88
CA ARG A 77 5.95 -26.82 -1.16
C ARG A 77 6.72 -27.12 0.13
N THR A 78 6.81 -26.12 1.02
CA THR A 78 7.54 -26.26 2.30
C THR A 78 6.88 -27.28 3.21
N TYR A 79 5.56 -27.28 3.30
CA TYR A 79 4.81 -28.21 4.17
C TYR A 79 4.37 -29.48 3.46
N GLN A 80 4.74 -29.70 2.19
CA GLN A 80 4.35 -30.86 1.39
C GLN A 80 2.84 -31.13 1.41
N GLN A 81 2.05 -30.04 1.41
CA GLN A 81 0.60 -30.09 1.43
C GLN A 81 0.03 -29.79 0.03
N PRO A 82 -1.22 -30.20 -0.26
CA PRO A 82 -1.86 -29.88 -1.52
C PRO A 82 -2.01 -28.36 -1.73
N PRO A 83 -2.10 -27.90 -2.98
CA PRO A 83 -2.21 -26.45 -3.30
C PRO A 83 -3.37 -25.75 -2.61
N SER A 84 -4.51 -26.41 -2.36
CA SER A 84 -5.64 -25.85 -1.61
C SER A 84 -5.27 -25.36 -0.19
N PHE A 85 -4.17 -25.84 0.38
CA PHE A 85 -3.74 -25.49 1.73
C PHE A 85 -3.38 -23.98 1.86
N TYR A 86 -2.64 -23.41 0.89
CA TYR A 86 -2.25 -22.00 0.99
C TYR A 86 -3.44 -21.04 0.81
N LEU A 87 -4.52 -21.47 0.16
CA LEU A 87 -5.73 -20.66 0.03
C LEU A 87 -6.40 -20.40 1.39
N LYS A 88 -6.21 -21.31 2.36
CA LYS A 88 -6.76 -21.20 3.71
C LYS A 88 -5.85 -20.46 4.68
N ALA A 89 -4.62 -20.17 4.27
CA ALA A 89 -3.63 -19.53 5.13
C ALA A 89 -3.99 -18.04 5.37
N PRO A 90 -3.82 -17.52 6.60
CA PRO A 90 -4.11 -16.12 6.94
C PRO A 90 -3.11 -15.14 6.32
N THR A 91 -2.08 -15.61 5.65
CA THR A 91 -1.03 -14.80 5.02
C THR A 91 -1.54 -13.83 3.96
N LEU A 92 -2.74 -14.06 3.42
CA LEU A 92 -3.43 -13.10 2.56
C LEU A 92 -3.60 -11.72 3.24
N LEU A 93 -3.72 -11.67 4.56
CA LEU A 93 -3.89 -10.40 5.30
C LEU A 93 -2.72 -9.44 5.10
N TYR A 94 -1.52 -9.94 4.80
CA TYR A 94 -0.37 -9.08 4.49
C TYR A 94 -0.58 -8.23 3.23
N VAL A 95 -1.43 -8.66 2.30
CA VAL A 95 -1.80 -7.87 1.11
C VAL A 95 -2.33 -6.51 1.50
N PHE A 96 -3.20 -6.43 2.51
CA PHE A 96 -3.80 -5.18 2.97
C PHE A 96 -2.74 -4.24 3.57
N ILE A 97 -1.75 -4.79 4.27
CA ILE A 97 -0.62 -3.99 4.80
C ILE A 97 0.18 -3.39 3.64
N PHE A 98 0.45 -4.18 2.59
CA PHE A 98 1.18 -3.69 1.42
C PHE A 98 0.41 -2.60 0.66
N ILE A 99 -0.90 -2.76 0.48
CA ILE A 99 -1.76 -1.74 -0.14
C ILE A 99 -1.78 -0.46 0.71
N ALA A 100 -1.95 -0.59 2.05
CA ALA A 100 -1.97 0.54 2.97
C ALA A 100 -0.64 1.30 2.99
N LEU A 101 0.50 0.60 2.90
CA LEU A 101 1.82 1.23 2.81
C LEU A 101 1.99 2.09 1.54
N ARG A 102 1.27 1.80 0.46
CA ARG A 102 1.27 2.64 -0.75
C ARG A 102 0.49 3.93 -0.56
N ALA A 103 -0.52 3.93 0.31
CA ALA A 103 -1.29 5.14 0.62
C ALA A 103 -0.40 6.24 1.25
N LEU A 104 0.67 5.89 1.97
CA LEU A 104 1.63 6.84 2.55
C LEU A 104 2.38 7.69 1.51
N ARG A 105 2.32 7.35 0.23
CA ARG A 105 2.92 8.14 -0.86
C ARG A 105 2.04 9.29 -1.34
N PHE A 106 0.80 9.38 -0.87
CA PHE A 106 -0.18 10.36 -1.33
C PHE A 106 -0.43 10.34 -2.84
N ASP A 107 -0.26 9.16 -3.47
CA ASP A 107 -0.56 8.94 -4.88
C ASP A 107 -1.42 7.68 -5.04
N ALA A 108 -2.69 7.91 -5.39
CA ALA A 108 -3.70 6.85 -5.54
C ALA A 108 -3.35 5.84 -6.65
N ARG A 109 -2.53 6.23 -7.64
CA ARG A 109 -2.11 5.33 -8.73
C ARG A 109 -1.37 4.11 -8.21
N TYR A 110 -0.49 4.28 -7.21
CA TYR A 110 0.26 3.16 -6.63
C TYR A 110 -0.61 2.28 -5.73
N VAL A 111 -1.64 2.85 -5.10
CA VAL A 111 -2.64 2.08 -4.33
C VAL A 111 -3.46 1.19 -5.26
N LEU A 112 -3.98 1.77 -6.36
CA LEU A 112 -4.72 1.03 -7.37
C LEU A 112 -3.88 -0.05 -8.06
N LEU A 113 -2.62 0.26 -8.39
CA LEU A 113 -1.69 -0.70 -8.97
C LEU A 113 -1.44 -1.88 -8.02
N ALA A 114 -1.23 -1.60 -6.73
CA ALA A 114 -1.02 -2.64 -5.72
C ALA A 114 -2.24 -3.55 -5.57
N GLY A 115 -3.45 -2.96 -5.52
CA GLY A 115 -4.69 -3.72 -5.46
C GLY A 115 -4.93 -4.58 -6.70
N PHE A 116 -4.71 -4.01 -7.89
CA PHE A 116 -4.85 -4.75 -9.14
C PHE A 116 -3.86 -5.92 -9.23
N THR A 117 -2.58 -5.70 -8.89
CA THR A 117 -1.58 -6.77 -8.89
C THR A 117 -1.87 -7.83 -7.82
N ALA A 118 -2.46 -7.45 -6.68
CA ALA A 118 -2.89 -8.39 -5.65
C ALA A 118 -4.05 -9.27 -6.15
N ILE A 119 -5.07 -8.68 -6.78
CA ILE A 119 -6.21 -9.41 -7.37
C ILE A 119 -5.72 -10.37 -8.45
N ALA A 120 -4.87 -9.90 -9.37
CA ALA A 120 -4.32 -10.73 -10.43
C ALA A 120 -3.47 -11.89 -9.86
N GLY A 121 -2.59 -11.59 -8.91
CA GLY A 121 -1.76 -12.60 -8.24
C GLY A 121 -2.58 -13.66 -7.50
N TRP A 122 -3.60 -13.24 -6.74
CA TRP A 122 -4.48 -14.18 -6.06
C TRP A 122 -5.28 -15.04 -7.04
N SER A 123 -5.80 -14.43 -8.11
CA SER A 123 -6.50 -15.17 -9.17
C SER A 123 -5.61 -16.24 -9.81
N ILE A 124 -4.32 -15.92 -10.05
CA ILE A 124 -3.34 -16.89 -10.56
C ILE A 124 -3.14 -18.04 -9.56
N LEU A 125 -3.04 -17.76 -8.27
CA LEU A 125 -2.88 -18.77 -7.23
C LEU A 125 -4.11 -19.69 -7.15
N VAL A 126 -5.32 -19.14 -7.24
CA VAL A 126 -6.56 -19.92 -7.26
C VAL A 126 -6.61 -20.80 -8.52
N LEU A 127 -6.27 -20.26 -9.69
CA LEU A 127 -6.22 -21.02 -10.94
C LEU A 127 -5.15 -22.12 -10.89
N TYR A 128 -3.99 -21.85 -10.28
CA TYR A 128 -2.96 -22.85 -10.07
C TYR A 128 -3.46 -23.98 -9.19
N ALA A 129 -4.08 -23.68 -8.04
CA ALA A 129 -4.67 -24.68 -7.16
C ALA A 129 -5.72 -25.51 -7.90
N ALA A 130 -6.55 -24.83 -8.70
CA ALA A 130 -7.58 -25.47 -9.52
C ALA A 130 -7.01 -26.43 -10.59
N ALA A 131 -5.86 -26.11 -11.18
CA ALA A 131 -5.29 -26.86 -12.29
C ALA A 131 -4.36 -28.02 -11.86
N PHE A 132 -3.68 -27.88 -10.72
CA PHE A 132 -2.61 -28.80 -10.32
C PHE A 132 -2.94 -29.66 -9.09
N GLU A 133 -4.17 -29.62 -8.59
CA GLU A 133 -4.61 -30.54 -7.54
C GLU A 133 -4.82 -31.93 -8.15
N THR A 134 -3.90 -32.85 -7.82
CA THR A 134 -3.98 -34.27 -8.21
C THR A 134 -4.95 -34.98 -7.29
N GLY A 135 -6.21 -35.01 -7.65
CA GLY A 135 -7.30 -35.65 -6.93
C GLY A 135 -8.64 -35.18 -7.45
N GLU A 136 -9.72 -35.82 -7.05
CA GLU A 136 -11.07 -35.30 -7.36
C GLU A 136 -11.20 -33.89 -6.79
N MET A 137 -11.07 -32.92 -7.68
CA MET A 137 -11.24 -31.50 -7.37
C MET A 137 -12.70 -31.27 -7.03
N THR A 138 -13.05 -31.45 -5.78
CA THR A 138 -14.41 -31.18 -5.31
C THR A 138 -14.52 -29.69 -4.99
N LEU A 139 -15.09 -28.95 -5.95
CA LEU A 139 -15.68 -27.65 -5.64
C LEU A 139 -16.81 -27.91 -4.66
N THR A 140 -16.62 -27.54 -3.42
CA THR A 140 -17.66 -27.71 -2.41
C THR A 140 -18.43 -26.42 -2.17
N ARG A 141 -19.69 -26.55 -1.79
CA ARG A 141 -20.49 -25.48 -1.22
C ARG A 141 -20.66 -25.62 0.29
N ASN A 142 -20.11 -26.70 0.86
CA ASN A 142 -20.19 -26.98 2.28
C ASN A 142 -18.96 -26.39 3.00
N TYR A 143 -19.22 -25.42 3.89
CA TYR A 143 -18.15 -24.74 4.64
C TYR A 143 -17.36 -25.69 5.56
N VAL A 144 -18.03 -26.68 6.16
CA VAL A 144 -17.36 -27.65 7.05
C VAL A 144 -16.36 -28.51 6.25
N GLU A 145 -16.78 -28.99 5.09
CA GLU A 145 -15.93 -29.77 4.18
C GLU A 145 -14.75 -28.94 3.64
N TYR A 146 -15.00 -27.64 3.36
CA TYR A 146 -13.93 -26.71 3.02
C TYR A 146 -12.89 -26.58 4.15
N MET A 147 -13.32 -26.49 5.40
CA MET A 147 -12.41 -26.31 6.54
C MET A 147 -11.65 -27.58 6.91
N THR A 148 -12.25 -28.75 6.73
CA THR A 148 -11.68 -30.05 7.15
C THR A 148 -11.03 -30.85 6.04
N GLY A 149 -11.40 -30.60 4.78
CA GLY A 149 -10.90 -31.31 3.59
C GLY A 149 -9.98 -30.46 2.71
N ASN A 150 -9.59 -31.01 1.58
CA ASN A 150 -8.77 -30.33 0.56
C ASN A 150 -9.62 -29.67 -0.55
N THR A 151 -10.86 -29.33 -0.24
CA THR A 151 -11.81 -28.73 -1.20
C THR A 151 -11.63 -27.23 -1.32
N ILE A 152 -11.99 -26.65 -2.46
CA ILE A 152 -11.97 -25.22 -2.74
C ILE A 152 -13.40 -24.69 -2.68
N LEU A 153 -13.63 -23.66 -1.86
CA LEU A 153 -14.90 -22.96 -1.77
C LEU A 153 -14.84 -21.68 -2.64
N LEU A 154 -15.42 -21.76 -3.84
CA LEU A 154 -15.35 -20.64 -4.80
C LEU A 154 -15.91 -19.34 -4.22
N GLY A 155 -16.96 -19.42 -3.40
CA GLY A 155 -17.53 -18.25 -2.72
C GLY A 155 -16.51 -17.54 -1.81
N ALA A 156 -15.76 -18.29 -1.01
CA ALA A 156 -14.74 -17.73 -0.13
C ALA A 156 -13.60 -17.07 -0.92
N GLU A 157 -13.23 -17.61 -2.07
CA GLU A 157 -12.21 -17.02 -2.92
C GLU A 157 -12.70 -15.71 -3.58
N LEU A 158 -13.96 -15.69 -4.02
CA LEU A 158 -14.58 -14.46 -4.52
C LEU A 158 -14.69 -13.38 -3.44
N ASP A 159 -15.06 -13.75 -2.21
CA ASP A 159 -15.14 -12.80 -1.10
C ASP A 159 -13.77 -12.16 -0.81
N LYS A 160 -12.69 -12.90 -0.91
CA LYS A 160 -11.32 -12.37 -0.77
C LYS A 160 -11.01 -11.33 -1.87
N LEU A 161 -11.32 -11.66 -3.14
CA LEU A 161 -11.10 -10.74 -4.26
C LEU A 161 -11.92 -9.46 -4.12
N ILE A 162 -13.20 -9.59 -3.75
CA ILE A 162 -14.11 -8.46 -3.50
C ILE A 162 -13.56 -7.60 -2.35
N THR A 163 -13.11 -8.21 -1.27
CA THR A 163 -12.55 -7.50 -0.13
C THR A 163 -11.30 -6.72 -0.51
N ILE A 164 -10.38 -7.32 -1.28
CA ILE A 164 -9.18 -6.62 -1.78
C ILE A 164 -9.60 -5.42 -2.66
N ALA A 165 -10.57 -5.61 -3.55
CA ALA A 165 -11.07 -4.54 -4.42
C ALA A 165 -11.68 -3.38 -3.63
N ILE A 166 -12.55 -3.67 -2.64
CA ILE A 166 -13.20 -2.67 -1.81
C ILE A 166 -12.16 -1.89 -0.99
N VAL A 167 -11.26 -2.58 -0.29
CA VAL A 167 -10.21 -1.94 0.52
C VAL A 167 -9.32 -1.05 -0.36
N THR A 168 -8.96 -1.53 -1.55
CA THR A 168 -8.17 -0.76 -2.52
C THR A 168 -8.91 0.51 -2.95
N ALA A 169 -10.20 0.41 -3.28
CA ALA A 169 -11.02 1.54 -3.69
C ALA A 169 -11.18 2.58 -2.57
N VAL A 170 -11.44 2.13 -1.34
CA VAL A 170 -11.58 3.00 -0.17
C VAL A 170 -10.27 3.74 0.12
N LEU A 171 -9.13 3.03 0.12
CA LEU A 171 -7.83 3.65 0.35
C LEU A 171 -7.44 4.61 -0.78
N ALA A 172 -7.73 4.28 -2.04
CA ALA A 172 -7.48 5.18 -3.16
C ALA A 172 -8.32 6.47 -3.04
N ALA A 173 -9.61 6.34 -2.70
CA ALA A 173 -10.49 7.49 -2.45
C ALA A 173 -10.01 8.35 -1.27
N ALA A 174 -9.58 7.72 -0.17
CA ALA A 174 -9.03 8.41 0.98
C ALA A 174 -7.77 9.21 0.62
N VAL A 175 -6.84 8.61 -0.15
CA VAL A 175 -5.63 9.29 -0.63
C VAL A 175 -5.97 10.47 -1.54
N LEU A 176 -6.93 10.32 -2.46
CA LEU A 176 -7.36 11.42 -3.34
C LEU A 176 -7.92 12.59 -2.52
N ARG A 177 -8.78 12.31 -1.54
CA ARG A 177 -9.34 13.35 -0.65
C ARG A 177 -8.23 14.04 0.17
N ALA A 178 -7.37 13.24 0.81
CA ALA A 178 -6.25 13.78 1.60
C ALA A 178 -5.35 14.68 0.76
N ARG A 179 -5.05 14.28 -0.48
CA ARG A 179 -4.28 15.07 -1.42
C ARG A 179 -4.97 16.40 -1.76
N GLN A 180 -6.26 16.39 -2.06
CA GLN A 180 -7.05 17.60 -2.34
C GLN A 180 -7.01 18.55 -1.16
N THR A 181 -7.29 18.07 0.05
CA THR A 181 -7.26 18.90 1.27
C THR A 181 -5.89 19.52 1.50
N LEU A 182 -4.81 18.75 1.31
CA LEU A 182 -3.44 19.26 1.44
C LEU A 182 -3.14 20.36 0.41
N PHE A 183 -3.52 20.18 -0.85
CA PHE A 183 -3.31 21.19 -1.89
C PHE A 183 -4.08 22.48 -1.59
N THR A 184 -5.33 22.37 -1.16
CA THR A 184 -6.13 23.54 -0.77
C THR A 184 -5.48 24.27 0.40
N ALA A 185 -5.10 23.57 1.47
CA ALA A 185 -4.46 24.18 2.64
C ALA A 185 -3.12 24.87 2.30
N VAL A 186 -2.31 24.24 1.42
CA VAL A 186 -1.04 24.85 0.98
C VAL A 186 -1.27 26.07 0.10
N SER A 187 -2.26 26.04 -0.81
CA SER A 187 -2.56 27.18 -1.68
C SER A 187 -3.10 28.37 -0.88
N GLU A 188 -3.97 28.14 0.09
CA GLU A 188 -4.47 29.16 0.99
C GLU A 188 -3.34 29.77 1.86
N GLY A 189 -2.47 28.91 2.40
CA GLY A 189 -1.33 29.35 3.19
C GLY A 189 -0.30 30.16 2.39
N SER A 190 -0.08 29.82 1.10
CA SER A 190 0.80 30.61 0.23
C SER A 190 0.17 31.95 -0.18
N ALA A 191 -1.11 31.97 -0.52
CA ALA A 191 -1.84 33.18 -0.83
C ALA A 191 -1.82 34.17 0.35
N LYS A 192 -2.05 33.67 1.58
CA LYS A 192 -1.95 34.48 2.80
C LYS A 192 -0.54 35.03 3.00
N ARG A 193 0.49 34.25 2.77
CA ARG A 193 1.89 34.65 2.92
C ARG A 193 2.30 35.68 1.87
N ASP A 194 1.82 35.56 0.63
CA ASP A 194 2.09 36.52 -0.43
C ASP A 194 1.36 37.87 -0.18
N LEU A 195 0.11 37.84 0.29
CA LEU A 195 -0.61 39.01 0.70
C LEU A 195 0.08 39.73 1.86
N SER A 196 0.59 39.03 2.86
CA SER A 196 1.29 39.62 3.99
C SER A 196 2.63 40.28 3.65
N ARG A 197 3.17 40.08 2.44
CA ARG A 197 4.35 40.77 1.93
C ARG A 197 4.04 42.21 1.43
N PHE A 198 2.80 42.40 0.94
CA PHE A 198 2.39 43.65 0.32
C PHE A 198 1.44 44.47 1.20
N PHE A 199 0.79 43.83 2.15
CA PHE A 199 -0.18 44.46 3.06
C PHE A 199 0.19 44.16 4.50
N ASP A 200 -0.18 45.07 5.40
CA ASP A 200 -0.09 44.80 6.84
C ASP A 200 -0.86 43.52 7.18
N THR A 201 -0.32 42.76 8.13
CA THR A 201 -0.85 41.45 8.56
C THR A 201 -2.35 41.54 8.88
N TYR A 202 -2.81 42.63 9.45
CA TYR A 202 -4.23 42.89 9.74
C TYR A 202 -5.10 42.95 8.46
N VAL A 203 -4.60 43.58 7.42
CA VAL A 203 -5.32 43.72 6.13
C VAL A 203 -5.34 42.36 5.42
N ALA A 204 -4.21 41.67 5.43
CA ALA A 204 -4.12 40.32 4.86
C ALA A 204 -5.07 39.32 5.55
N ASP A 205 -5.15 39.34 6.88
CA ASP A 205 -6.08 38.52 7.66
C ASP A 205 -7.54 38.83 7.37
N ARG A 206 -7.87 40.11 7.16
CA ARG A 206 -9.22 40.56 6.83
C ARG A 206 -9.64 40.12 5.42
N ILE A 207 -8.73 40.13 4.45
CA ILE A 207 -9.00 39.66 3.07
C ILE A 207 -9.16 38.17 3.03
N THR A 208 -8.35 37.43 3.79
CA THR A 208 -8.35 35.94 3.75
C THR A 208 -9.28 35.32 4.78
N GLY A 209 -9.64 35.99 5.85
CA GLY A 209 -10.45 35.48 6.96
C GLY A 209 -11.91 35.91 6.95
N SER A 210 -12.32 36.81 6.04
CA SER A 210 -13.73 37.23 5.96
C SER A 210 -14.52 36.15 5.20
N GLU A 211 -15.36 35.42 5.90
CA GLU A 211 -16.43 34.60 5.28
C GLU A 211 -17.47 35.44 4.52
N HIS A 212 -17.37 36.76 4.61
CA HIS A 212 -18.25 37.71 3.92
C HIS A 212 -17.45 38.42 2.82
N GLU A 213 -17.99 38.42 1.61
CA GLU A 213 -17.51 39.25 0.50
C GLU A 213 -17.37 40.71 0.96
N LEU A 214 -16.20 41.30 0.75
CA LEU A 214 -15.97 42.72 0.98
C LEU A 214 -16.93 43.52 0.11
N ARG A 215 -17.90 44.17 0.71
CA ARG A 215 -18.85 45.03 -0.04
C ARG A 215 -18.20 46.34 -0.40
N ALA A 216 -18.48 46.84 -1.60
CA ALA A 216 -18.02 48.13 -2.04
C ALA A 216 -18.54 49.21 -1.08
N GLY A 217 -17.60 50.02 -0.50
CA GLY A 217 -17.91 51.05 0.48
C GLY A 217 -17.71 50.64 1.94
N GLU A 218 -17.40 49.41 2.26
CA GLU A 218 -16.97 48.98 3.60
C GLU A 218 -15.52 49.43 3.86
N GLY A 219 -15.34 50.41 4.71
CA GLY A 219 -14.04 50.93 5.13
C GLY A 219 -13.99 51.20 6.64
N GLN A 220 -12.79 51.15 7.22
CA GLN A 220 -12.55 51.57 8.59
C GLN A 220 -11.66 52.81 8.63
N HIS A 221 -12.08 53.82 9.41
CA HIS A 221 -11.23 54.97 9.68
C HIS A 221 -10.05 54.57 10.58
N ARG A 222 -8.81 54.78 10.11
CA ARG A 222 -7.60 54.62 10.89
C ARG A 222 -6.71 55.83 10.77
N ASN A 223 -6.06 56.21 11.87
CA ASN A 223 -5.00 57.19 11.85
C ASN A 223 -3.73 56.56 11.29
N ALA A 224 -3.27 57.01 10.13
CA ALA A 224 -2.04 56.53 9.50
C ALA A 224 -1.12 57.73 9.24
N ALA A 225 0.17 57.59 9.53
CA ALA A 225 1.21 58.51 9.11
C ALA A 225 1.79 58.01 7.78
N VAL A 226 1.71 58.83 6.74
CA VAL A 226 2.29 58.52 5.43
C VAL A 226 3.61 59.28 5.31
N VAL A 227 4.71 58.57 5.17
CA VAL A 227 6.05 59.15 4.99
C VAL A 227 6.51 58.84 3.57
N PHE A 228 6.81 59.89 2.81
CA PHE A 228 7.40 59.77 1.49
C PHE A 228 8.92 59.96 1.59
N PHE A 229 9.68 59.03 1.07
CA PHE A 229 11.12 59.18 0.84
C PHE A 229 11.36 59.30 -0.67
N ASP A 230 11.97 60.35 -1.08
CA ASP A 230 12.50 60.52 -2.44
C ASP A 230 14.00 60.24 -2.38
N ILE A 231 14.51 59.34 -3.22
CA ILE A 231 15.92 58.93 -3.28
C ILE A 231 16.48 59.41 -4.61
#